data_a7e8416977dce0f5c9d6ac6e23ec0abe
#
_entry.id   a7e8416977dce0f5c9d6ac6e23ec0abe
#
_cell.length_a   1.000
_cell.length_b   1.000
_cell.length_c   1.000
_cell.angle_alpha   90.00
_cell.angle_beta   90.00
_cell.angle_gamma   90.00
#
_symmetry.space_group_name_H-M   'P 1'
#
loop_
_entity.id
_entity.type
_entity.pdbx_description
1 polymer ?
#
loop_
_entity_poly.entity_id
_entity_poly.type
_entity_poly.pdbx_seq_one_letter_code
_entity_poly.pdbx_strand_id
1 'polypeptide(L)'
;MKLISILLLFFSFNLFAADEYSCGSIECDEFKVNISNNADLQNGLSTYMNYCYGCHSLQYSRYKRVADDLEIPIDLYVNNLIYDGSKPGELMKISLSKEDAINWLGAYPPDLTLEARVRIPEWIYTYLRSYYSDSSRPYGVNNLVYKNVSMPHVLEDLQSSMTENEYNKVISDLTNFLVYVSDPSSRERKQMGVYVLLFLLLFTSFAFLLYREYKKELK
;
A
#
# COMPACT_ATOMS: atom_id res chain seq x y z
N MET A 1 5.46 12.78 -43.47
CA MET A 1 5.59 13.80 -42.44
C MET A 1 4.45 13.81 -41.41
N LYS A 2 3.17 13.69 -41.78
CA LYS A 2 2.04 13.73 -40.81
C LYS A 2 2.02 12.58 -39.77
N LEU A 3 2.50 11.38 -40.09
CA LEU A 3 2.57 10.24 -39.16
C LEU A 3 3.67 10.41 -38.07
N ILE A 4 4.79 11.03 -38.40
CA ILE A 4 5.88 11.32 -37.44
C ILE A 4 5.44 12.38 -36.44
N SER A 5 4.65 13.38 -36.87
CA SER A 5 4.12 14.42 -35.97
C SER A 5 3.09 13.86 -34.96
N ILE A 6 2.30 12.84 -35.35
CA ILE A 6 1.35 12.16 -34.44
C ILE A 6 2.11 11.29 -33.42
N LEU A 7 3.19 10.62 -33.83
CA LEU A 7 4.01 9.81 -32.93
C LEU A 7 4.72 10.66 -31.87
N LEU A 8 5.18 11.88 -32.24
CA LEU A 8 5.81 12.82 -31.32
C LEU A 8 4.83 13.43 -30.32
N LEU A 9 3.53 13.58 -30.68
CA LEU A 9 2.49 14.04 -29.75
C LEU A 9 2.18 13.00 -28.66
N PHE A 10 2.30 11.70 -28.92
CA PHE A 10 2.13 10.65 -27.92
C PHE A 10 3.32 10.53 -26.98
N PHE A 11 4.50 10.99 -27.36
CA PHE A 11 5.71 10.95 -26.52
C PHE A 11 5.81 12.14 -25.53
N SER A 12 5.04 13.21 -25.76
CA SER A 12 5.08 14.43 -24.95
C SER A 12 4.24 14.36 -23.67
N PHE A 13 3.45 13.28 -23.45
CA PHE A 13 2.54 13.15 -22.31
C PHE A 13 3.18 12.58 -21.02
N ASN A 14 4.49 12.28 -21.03
CA ASN A 14 5.15 11.68 -19.86
C ASN A 14 5.88 12.66 -18.93
N LEU A 15 5.54 13.96 -18.99
CA LEU A 15 6.26 14.98 -18.21
C LEU A 15 5.46 15.58 -17.05
N PHE A 16 4.35 14.96 -16.63
CA PHE A 16 3.60 15.46 -15.48
C PHE A 16 3.35 14.37 -14.45
N ALA A 17 3.80 14.70 -13.25
CA ALA A 17 3.53 14.12 -11.96
C ALA A 17 4.59 13.18 -11.41
N ALA A 18 5.65 13.75 -10.93
CA ALA A 18 6.16 13.36 -9.64
C ALA A 18 5.89 14.57 -8.72
N ASP A 19 4.73 14.64 -8.10
CA ASP A 19 4.61 15.37 -6.84
C ASP A 19 5.58 14.65 -5.90
N GLU A 20 6.67 15.32 -5.59
CA GLU A 20 7.67 14.88 -4.64
C GLU A 20 6.97 14.87 -3.28
N TYR A 21 6.44 13.69 -2.89
CA TYR A 21 5.80 13.51 -1.60
C TYR A 21 6.85 13.80 -0.53
N SER A 22 6.69 14.94 0.11
CA SER A 22 7.58 15.41 1.16
C SER A 22 7.30 14.68 2.47
N CYS A 23 8.33 14.18 3.12
CA CYS A 23 8.28 13.69 4.50
C CYS A 23 8.35 14.84 5.53
N GLY A 24 7.64 15.93 5.26
CA GLY A 24 7.56 17.07 6.16
C GLY A 24 8.86 17.86 6.23
N SER A 25 9.52 17.85 7.38
CA SER A 25 10.77 18.59 7.61
C SER A 25 12.04 17.77 7.33
N ILE A 26 11.90 16.51 6.97
CA ILE A 26 13.00 15.59 6.68
C ILE A 26 12.84 15.01 5.28
N GLU A 27 13.91 14.47 4.74
CA GLU A 27 13.88 13.64 3.53
C GLU A 27 13.28 12.28 3.85
N CYS A 28 12.51 11.71 2.90
CA CYS A 28 11.99 10.37 3.07
C CYS A 28 13.13 9.35 3.01
N ASP A 29 13.11 8.37 3.90
CA ASP A 29 14.03 7.23 3.84
C ASP A 29 13.79 6.44 2.54
N GLU A 30 14.86 5.96 1.92
CA GLU A 30 14.75 5.06 0.78
C GLU A 30 14.04 3.76 1.20
N PHE A 31 13.00 3.40 0.46
CA PHE A 31 12.25 2.17 0.69
C PHE A 31 12.02 1.41 -0.62
N LYS A 32 12.45 0.15 -0.66
CA LYS A 32 12.24 -0.71 -1.83
C LYS A 32 11.07 -1.65 -1.57
N VAL A 33 9.96 -1.40 -2.24
CA VAL A 33 8.75 -2.24 -2.17
C VAL A 33 9.04 -3.67 -2.63
N ASN A 34 8.71 -4.64 -1.79
CA ASN A 34 8.77 -6.06 -2.11
C ASN A 34 7.52 -6.78 -1.63
N ILE A 35 6.51 -6.87 -2.50
CA ILE A 35 5.27 -7.62 -2.24
C ILE A 35 5.32 -9.07 -2.74
N SER A 36 6.51 -9.57 -3.13
CA SER A 36 6.64 -10.91 -3.69
C SER A 36 6.94 -11.97 -2.63
N ASN A 37 7.38 -11.58 -1.44
CA ASN A 37 7.71 -12.50 -0.36
C ASN A 37 6.51 -12.65 0.59
N ASN A 38 5.81 -13.77 0.53
CA ASN A 38 4.64 -14.03 1.39
C ASN A 38 5.00 -14.03 2.88
N ALA A 39 6.20 -14.47 3.27
CA ALA A 39 6.62 -14.46 4.67
C ALA A 39 6.74 -13.02 5.23
N ASP A 40 7.30 -12.09 4.44
CA ASP A 40 7.37 -10.68 4.83
C ASP A 40 5.95 -10.07 4.95
N LEU A 41 5.05 -10.41 4.02
CA LEU A 41 3.65 -9.95 4.07
C LEU A 41 2.87 -10.55 5.25
N GLN A 42 3.12 -11.81 5.60
CA GLN A 42 2.54 -12.46 6.79
C GLN A 42 3.02 -11.79 8.08
N ASN A 43 4.30 -11.45 8.18
CA ASN A 43 4.86 -10.69 9.31
C ASN A 43 4.22 -9.29 9.40
N GLY A 44 4.09 -8.60 8.26
CA GLY A 44 3.41 -7.31 8.16
C GLY A 44 1.94 -7.37 8.58
N LEU A 45 1.21 -8.41 8.15
CA LEU A 45 -0.16 -8.68 8.58
C LEU A 45 -0.21 -8.89 10.10
N SER A 46 0.69 -9.72 10.66
CA SER A 46 0.75 -9.96 12.10
C SER A 46 0.98 -8.66 12.87
N THR A 47 1.92 -7.83 12.42
CA THR A 47 2.19 -6.52 13.02
C THR A 47 0.97 -5.61 12.92
N TYR A 48 0.29 -5.55 11.77
CA TYR A 48 -0.94 -4.79 11.60
C TYR A 48 -2.05 -5.25 12.56
N MET A 49 -2.31 -6.55 12.65
CA MET A 49 -3.36 -7.09 13.52
C MET A 49 -3.09 -6.82 15.01
N ASN A 50 -1.83 -6.88 15.43
CA ASN A 50 -1.47 -6.70 16.83
C ASN A 50 -1.38 -5.23 17.27
N TYR A 51 -0.97 -4.31 16.38
CA TYR A 51 -0.66 -2.92 16.77
C TYR A 51 -1.53 -1.87 16.09
N CYS A 52 -2.13 -2.16 14.95
CA CYS A 52 -2.84 -1.15 14.15
C CYS A 52 -4.35 -1.40 14.09
N TYR A 53 -4.79 -2.67 14.01
CA TYR A 53 -6.17 -3.06 13.78
C TYR A 53 -7.13 -2.56 14.87
N GLY A 54 -6.68 -2.36 16.10
CA GLY A 54 -7.53 -1.80 17.15
C GLY A 54 -8.08 -0.41 16.85
N CYS A 55 -7.37 0.37 16.03
CA CYS A 55 -7.72 1.74 15.69
C CYS A 55 -7.97 1.97 14.19
N HIS A 56 -7.35 1.20 13.30
CA HIS A 56 -7.37 1.41 11.86
C HIS A 56 -8.02 0.23 11.13
N SER A 57 -9.07 0.50 10.38
CA SER A 57 -9.71 -0.48 9.48
C SER A 57 -8.90 -0.68 8.20
N LEU A 58 -9.11 -1.84 7.55
CA LEU A 58 -8.86 -2.07 6.13
C LEU A 58 -10.22 -2.34 5.47
N GLN A 59 -11.07 -1.31 5.41
CA GLN A 59 -12.50 -1.45 5.09
C GLN A 59 -12.82 -1.93 3.67
N TYR A 60 -11.84 -1.98 2.77
CA TYR A 60 -12.01 -2.51 1.41
C TYR A 60 -11.34 -3.89 1.24
N SER A 61 -10.73 -4.42 2.29
CA SER A 61 -10.13 -5.77 2.32
C SER A 61 -11.02 -6.76 3.06
N ARG A 62 -11.05 -8.01 2.57
CA ARG A 62 -11.72 -9.13 3.25
C ARG A 62 -10.69 -10.03 3.89
N TYR A 63 -10.99 -10.56 5.07
CA TYR A 63 -10.12 -11.53 5.75
C TYR A 63 -9.75 -12.70 4.85
N LYS A 64 -10.77 -13.30 4.19
CA LYS A 64 -10.55 -14.44 3.28
C LYS A 64 -9.60 -14.10 2.13
N ARG A 65 -9.73 -12.91 1.52
CA ARG A 65 -8.85 -12.50 0.42
C ARG A 65 -7.38 -12.41 0.88
N VAL A 66 -7.16 -11.82 2.04
CA VAL A 66 -5.81 -11.69 2.61
C VAL A 66 -5.25 -13.08 2.97
N ALA A 67 -6.07 -13.96 3.56
CA ALA A 67 -5.65 -15.32 3.88
C ALA A 67 -5.26 -16.11 2.63
N ASP A 68 -6.10 -16.08 1.58
CA ASP A 68 -5.87 -16.80 0.32
C ASP A 68 -4.60 -16.29 -0.39
N ASP A 69 -4.43 -14.98 -0.53
CA ASP A 69 -3.30 -14.37 -1.24
C ASP A 69 -1.96 -14.59 -0.51
N LEU A 70 -1.99 -14.64 0.82
CA LEU A 70 -0.80 -14.85 1.67
C LEU A 70 -0.57 -16.34 2.00
N GLU A 71 -1.37 -17.24 1.42
CA GLU A 71 -1.26 -18.70 1.62
C GLU A 71 -1.38 -19.12 3.10
N ILE A 72 -2.22 -18.39 3.88
CA ILE A 72 -2.49 -18.71 5.28
C ILE A 72 -3.72 -19.62 5.32
N PRO A 73 -3.63 -20.84 5.91
CA PRO A 73 -4.80 -21.70 6.10
C PRO A 73 -5.90 -20.95 6.84
N ILE A 74 -7.12 -20.97 6.28
CA ILE A 74 -8.23 -20.16 6.81
C ILE A 74 -8.55 -20.44 8.27
N ASP A 75 -8.41 -21.69 8.69
CA ASP A 75 -8.66 -22.08 10.09
C ASP A 75 -7.64 -21.44 11.05
N LEU A 76 -6.36 -21.38 10.63
CA LEU A 76 -5.32 -20.67 11.39
C LEU A 76 -5.59 -19.17 11.42
N TYR A 77 -6.01 -18.60 10.29
CA TYR A 77 -6.35 -17.19 10.20
C TYR A 77 -7.49 -16.82 11.14
N VAL A 78 -8.59 -17.56 11.10
CA VAL A 78 -9.77 -17.34 11.95
C VAL A 78 -9.42 -17.47 13.43
N ASN A 79 -8.68 -18.52 13.80
CA ASN A 79 -8.40 -18.80 15.21
C ASN A 79 -7.37 -17.84 15.83
N ASN A 80 -6.52 -17.21 15.04
CA ASN A 80 -5.38 -16.42 15.55
C ASN A 80 -5.40 -14.95 15.17
N LEU A 81 -6.16 -14.54 14.16
CA LEU A 81 -6.12 -13.17 13.62
C LEU A 81 -7.50 -12.50 13.52
N ILE A 82 -8.62 -13.22 13.73
CA ILE A 82 -9.95 -12.61 13.79
C ILE A 82 -10.39 -12.57 15.26
N TYR A 83 -10.14 -11.44 15.93
CA TYR A 83 -10.38 -11.30 17.37
C TYR A 83 -11.81 -10.84 17.71
N ASP A 84 -12.54 -10.30 16.76
CA ASP A 84 -13.85 -9.67 16.93
C ASP A 84 -15.03 -10.61 16.59
N GLY A 85 -14.74 -11.87 16.23
CA GLY A 85 -15.75 -12.86 15.83
C GLY A 85 -16.30 -12.66 14.41
N SER A 86 -15.70 -11.77 13.61
CA SER A 86 -16.04 -11.58 12.20
C SER A 86 -15.86 -12.85 11.38
N LYS A 87 -16.66 -13.00 10.34
CA LYS A 87 -16.54 -14.15 9.41
C LYS A 87 -15.47 -13.88 8.35
N PRO A 88 -14.83 -14.91 7.80
CA PRO A 88 -13.79 -14.76 6.78
C PRO A 88 -14.20 -13.93 5.55
N GLY A 89 -15.47 -13.98 5.17
CA GLY A 89 -16.03 -13.21 4.05
C GLY A 89 -16.29 -11.73 4.36
N GLU A 90 -16.22 -11.33 5.62
CA GLU A 90 -16.46 -9.94 6.03
C GLU A 90 -15.27 -9.04 5.75
N LEU A 91 -15.52 -7.74 5.78
CA LEU A 91 -14.49 -6.70 5.60
C LEU A 91 -13.77 -6.48 6.93
N MET A 92 -12.49 -6.15 6.85
CA MET A 92 -11.62 -5.89 8.01
C MET A 92 -11.92 -4.50 8.59
N LYS A 93 -13.00 -4.41 9.36
CA LYS A 93 -13.48 -3.15 9.98
C LYS A 93 -13.36 -3.23 11.48
N ILE A 94 -12.85 -2.15 12.08
CA ILE A 94 -12.84 -1.98 13.54
C ILE A 94 -14.23 -1.65 14.07
N SER A 95 -14.45 -1.95 15.34
CA SER A 95 -15.70 -1.62 16.05
C SER A 95 -15.73 -0.19 16.60
N LEU A 96 -14.61 0.54 16.57
CA LEU A 96 -14.50 1.91 17.08
C LEU A 96 -15.37 2.86 16.25
N SER A 97 -16.37 3.47 16.88
CA SER A 97 -17.21 4.48 16.21
C SER A 97 -16.42 5.77 15.98
N LYS A 98 -16.84 6.55 14.98
CA LYS A 98 -16.21 7.86 14.72
C LYS A 98 -16.39 8.82 15.90
N GLU A 99 -17.53 8.75 16.58
CA GLU A 99 -17.83 9.60 17.73
C GLU A 99 -16.92 9.24 18.91
N ASP A 100 -16.79 7.97 19.24
CA ASP A 100 -15.91 7.51 20.31
C ASP A 100 -14.45 7.81 20.01
N ALA A 101 -14.02 7.62 18.78
CA ALA A 101 -12.65 7.94 18.36
C ALA A 101 -12.33 9.42 18.57
N ILE A 102 -13.21 10.33 18.17
CA ILE A 102 -13.03 11.77 18.38
C ILE A 102 -12.99 12.10 19.87
N ASN A 103 -13.89 11.50 20.66
CA ASN A 103 -13.97 11.75 22.11
C ASN A 103 -12.74 11.22 22.87
N TRP A 104 -12.23 10.06 22.50
CA TRP A 104 -11.13 9.39 23.24
C TRP A 104 -9.74 9.74 22.71
N LEU A 105 -9.60 9.86 21.38
CA LEU A 105 -8.32 10.05 20.72
C LEU A 105 -8.11 11.48 20.19
N GLY A 106 -9.15 12.30 20.24
CA GLY A 106 -9.13 13.66 19.65
C GLY A 106 -9.19 13.70 18.12
N ALA A 107 -9.13 12.54 17.45
CA ALA A 107 -9.21 12.40 16.00
C ALA A 107 -9.74 11.02 15.62
N TYR A 108 -10.37 10.91 14.45
CA TYR A 108 -10.74 9.60 13.89
C TYR A 108 -9.56 9.02 13.12
N PRO A 109 -9.05 7.82 13.49
CA PRO A 109 -7.98 7.18 12.78
C PRO A 109 -8.38 6.88 11.32
N PRO A 110 -7.54 7.19 10.33
CA PRO A 110 -7.85 6.92 8.93
C PRO A 110 -7.89 5.42 8.64
N ASP A 111 -8.68 5.03 7.63
CA ASP A 111 -8.62 3.69 7.03
C ASP A 111 -7.30 3.51 6.28
N LEU A 112 -6.60 2.39 6.51
CA LEU A 112 -5.29 2.16 5.93
C LEU A 112 -5.32 1.39 4.60
N THR A 113 -6.49 0.96 4.11
CA THR A 113 -6.56 0.14 2.88
C THR A 113 -5.85 0.80 1.70
N LEU A 114 -6.06 2.10 1.50
CA LEU A 114 -5.50 2.83 0.35
C LEU A 114 -4.37 3.81 0.74
N GLU A 115 -3.94 3.81 1.99
CA GLU A 115 -2.99 4.80 2.50
C GLU A 115 -1.64 4.74 1.76
N ALA A 116 -1.17 3.52 1.39
CA ALA A 116 0.04 3.34 0.60
C ALA A 116 -0.07 3.81 -0.86
N ARG A 117 -1.28 4.16 -1.34
CA ARG A 117 -1.51 4.80 -2.65
C ARG A 117 -1.70 6.30 -2.54
N VAL A 118 -2.24 6.77 -1.41
CA VAL A 118 -2.40 8.20 -1.12
C VAL A 118 -1.07 8.79 -0.71
N ARG A 119 -0.35 8.09 0.15
CA ARG A 119 1.02 8.41 0.54
C ARG A 119 1.96 7.38 -0.06
N ILE A 120 3.13 7.79 -0.50
CA ILE A 120 4.11 6.83 -1.03
C ILE A 120 4.59 5.87 0.07
N PRO A 121 5.03 4.64 -0.28
CA PRO A 121 5.55 3.68 0.71
C PRO A 121 6.70 4.23 1.56
N GLU A 122 7.58 5.04 0.98
CA GLU A 122 8.68 5.73 1.63
C GLU A 122 8.18 6.64 2.76
N TRP A 123 7.07 7.33 2.54
CA TRP A 123 6.44 8.17 3.55
C TRP A 123 5.97 7.34 4.76
N ILE A 124 5.29 6.21 4.51
CA ILE A 124 4.78 5.34 5.59
C ILE A 124 5.95 4.76 6.38
N TYR A 125 6.97 4.27 5.68
CA TYR A 125 8.17 3.71 6.27
C TYR A 125 8.90 4.71 7.15
N THR A 126 9.11 5.93 6.65
CA THR A 126 9.77 7.02 7.38
C THR A 126 8.91 7.50 8.55
N TYR A 127 7.59 7.65 8.35
CA TYR A 127 6.66 8.09 9.39
C TYR A 127 6.70 7.17 10.61
N LEU A 128 6.62 5.85 10.43
CA LEU A 128 6.60 4.90 11.53
C LEU A 128 7.93 4.83 12.31
N ARG A 129 9.03 5.32 11.71
CA ARG A 129 10.37 5.35 12.33
C ARG A 129 10.74 6.71 12.92
N SER A 130 9.97 7.75 12.67
CA SER A 130 10.32 9.15 12.96
C SER A 130 9.62 9.70 14.19
N TYR A 131 9.16 8.86 15.10
CA TYR A 131 8.62 9.28 16.38
C TYR A 131 9.73 9.75 17.32
N TYR A 132 9.44 10.79 18.12
CA TYR A 132 10.32 11.30 19.16
C TYR A 132 9.52 11.78 20.36
N SER A 133 10.18 11.83 21.54
CA SER A 133 9.56 12.29 22.79
C SER A 133 9.28 13.78 22.74
N ASP A 134 8.04 14.18 23.04
CA ASP A 134 7.59 15.57 23.10
C ASP A 134 6.53 15.73 24.21
N SER A 135 6.96 16.20 25.35
CA SER A 135 6.11 16.37 26.53
C SER A 135 4.98 17.42 26.36
N SER A 136 5.04 18.23 25.31
CA SER A 136 3.96 19.18 24.97
C SER A 136 2.74 18.52 24.33
N ARG A 137 2.87 17.26 23.92
CA ARG A 137 1.81 16.50 23.23
C ARG A 137 1.02 15.62 24.20
N PRO A 138 -0.28 15.36 23.91
CA PRO A 138 -1.14 14.55 24.79
C PRO A 138 -0.61 13.15 25.10
N TYR A 139 0.08 12.53 24.12
CA TYR A 139 0.66 11.17 24.27
C TYR A 139 2.16 11.20 24.55
N GLY A 140 2.77 12.36 24.86
CA GLY A 140 4.19 12.48 25.15
C GLY A 140 5.11 12.29 23.93
N VAL A 141 4.56 12.19 22.73
CA VAL A 141 5.31 11.93 21.50
C VAL A 141 4.87 12.85 20.35
N ASN A 142 5.77 13.09 19.41
CA ASN A 142 5.52 13.79 18.16
C ASN A 142 6.26 13.06 17.02
N ASN A 143 6.09 13.55 15.77
CA ASN A 143 6.67 12.89 14.60
C ASN A 143 7.35 13.91 13.67
N LEU A 144 8.52 13.56 13.13
CA LEU A 144 9.27 14.44 12.23
C LEU A 144 8.62 14.59 10.86
N VAL A 145 7.96 13.54 10.38
CA VAL A 145 7.26 13.53 9.08
C VAL A 145 5.93 14.28 9.16
N TYR A 146 5.19 14.07 10.26
CA TYR A 146 3.88 14.68 10.48
C TYR A 146 3.81 15.37 11.83
N LYS A 147 4.11 16.66 11.85
CA LYS A 147 4.09 17.48 13.08
C LYS A 147 2.70 17.53 13.70
N ASN A 148 2.66 17.59 15.01
CA ASN A 148 1.44 17.62 15.82
C ASN A 148 0.59 16.36 15.65
N VAL A 149 1.23 15.21 15.46
CA VAL A 149 0.58 13.92 15.35
C VAL A 149 -0.36 13.65 16.53
N SER A 150 -1.54 13.11 16.23
CA SER A 150 -2.51 12.66 17.25
C SER A 150 -2.43 11.15 17.50
N MET A 151 -1.72 10.40 16.67
CA MET A 151 -1.47 8.98 16.83
C MET A 151 -0.37 8.77 17.88
N PRO A 152 -0.60 7.99 18.95
CA PRO A 152 0.46 7.59 19.87
C PRO A 152 1.50 6.72 19.17
N HIS A 153 2.69 6.62 19.75
CA HIS A 153 3.72 5.72 19.23
C HIS A 153 3.44 4.28 19.64
N VAL A 154 2.53 3.61 18.91
CA VAL A 154 2.06 2.25 19.23
C VAL A 154 3.14 1.16 19.11
N LEU A 155 4.27 1.47 18.45
CA LEU A 155 5.40 0.55 18.25
C LEU A 155 6.59 0.88 19.15
N GLU A 156 6.42 1.72 20.19
CA GLU A 156 7.50 2.16 21.09
C GLU A 156 8.18 0.98 21.78
N ASP A 157 7.39 0.02 22.27
CA ASP A 157 7.91 -1.19 22.92
C ASP A 157 8.78 -2.04 21.98
N LEU A 158 8.36 -2.17 20.71
CA LEU A 158 9.17 -2.87 19.72
C LEU A 158 10.45 -2.10 19.42
N GLN A 159 10.36 -0.79 19.23
CA GLN A 159 11.52 0.06 18.94
C GLN A 159 12.55 0.04 20.08
N SER A 160 12.09 -0.01 21.33
CA SER A 160 12.96 -0.01 22.51
C SER A 160 13.57 -1.38 22.83
N SER A 161 12.88 -2.47 22.48
CA SER A 161 13.29 -3.85 22.80
C SER A 161 14.12 -4.53 21.71
N MET A 162 14.09 -4.01 20.47
CA MET A 162 14.78 -4.57 19.31
C MET A 162 16.02 -3.77 18.93
N THR A 163 16.92 -4.39 18.19
CA THR A 163 17.97 -3.65 17.49
C THR A 163 17.36 -2.81 16.37
N GLU A 164 18.03 -1.76 15.94
CA GLU A 164 17.57 -0.90 14.85
C GLU A 164 17.26 -1.69 13.56
N ASN A 165 18.09 -2.67 13.23
CA ASN A 165 17.89 -3.50 12.03
C ASN A 165 16.63 -4.38 12.14
N GLU A 166 16.36 -4.96 13.30
CA GLU A 166 15.17 -5.77 13.56
C GLU A 166 13.91 -4.90 13.49
N TYR A 167 13.93 -3.73 14.14
CA TYR A 167 12.83 -2.78 14.06
C TYR A 167 12.56 -2.33 12.62
N ASN A 168 13.62 -1.96 11.88
CA ASN A 168 13.53 -1.58 10.48
C ASN A 168 12.90 -2.69 9.62
N LYS A 169 13.22 -3.96 9.91
CA LYS A 169 12.61 -5.10 9.24
C LYS A 169 11.11 -5.21 9.54
N VAL A 170 10.69 -5.05 10.80
CA VAL A 170 9.27 -5.06 11.18
C VAL A 170 8.50 -3.95 10.45
N ILE A 171 9.05 -2.72 10.42
CA ILE A 171 8.41 -1.60 9.71
C ILE A 171 8.39 -1.84 8.21
N SER A 172 9.44 -2.42 7.64
CA SER A 172 9.49 -2.81 6.23
C SER A 172 8.40 -3.82 5.87
N ASP A 173 8.22 -4.85 6.69
CA ASP A 173 7.22 -5.89 6.47
C ASP A 173 5.80 -5.32 6.57
N LEU A 174 5.55 -4.48 7.58
CA LEU A 174 4.28 -3.76 7.73
C LEU A 174 4.00 -2.83 6.54
N THR A 175 4.99 -2.07 6.08
CA THR A 175 4.85 -1.18 4.92
C THR A 175 4.55 -1.97 3.65
N ASN A 176 5.27 -3.08 3.40
CA ASN A 176 5.00 -3.98 2.27
C ASN A 176 3.59 -4.57 2.33
N PHE A 177 3.12 -4.95 3.52
CA PHE A 177 1.74 -5.42 3.70
C PHE A 177 0.72 -4.33 3.35
N LEU A 178 0.90 -3.09 3.78
CA LEU A 178 0.01 -1.98 3.43
C LEU A 178 0.04 -1.66 1.92
N VAL A 179 1.20 -1.78 1.28
CA VAL A 179 1.30 -1.67 -0.19
C VAL A 179 0.53 -2.79 -0.87
N TYR A 180 0.68 -4.04 -0.42
CA TYR A 180 -0.09 -5.18 -0.93
C TYR A 180 -1.60 -4.94 -0.78
N VAL A 181 -2.07 -4.55 0.41
CA VAL A 181 -3.50 -4.31 0.67
C VAL A 181 -4.07 -3.22 -0.23
N SER A 182 -3.26 -2.20 -0.55
CA SER A 182 -3.69 -1.08 -1.40
C SER A 182 -3.87 -1.47 -2.88
N ASP A 183 -3.22 -2.54 -3.33
CA ASP A 183 -3.32 -3.08 -4.70
C ASP A 183 -3.00 -4.58 -4.75
N PRO A 184 -3.87 -5.44 -4.19
CA PRO A 184 -3.62 -6.88 -4.09
C PRO A 184 -3.49 -7.57 -5.45
N SER A 185 -4.07 -7.00 -6.51
CA SER A 185 -3.98 -7.54 -7.88
C SER A 185 -2.75 -7.04 -8.66
N SER A 186 -1.87 -6.28 -8.05
CA SER A 186 -0.73 -5.66 -8.74
C SER A 186 0.19 -6.68 -9.43
N ARG A 187 0.47 -7.80 -8.75
CA ARG A 187 1.31 -8.88 -9.30
C ARG A 187 0.65 -9.53 -10.51
N GLU A 188 -0.60 -9.94 -10.38
CA GLU A 188 -1.38 -10.59 -11.46
C GLU A 188 -1.55 -9.66 -12.65
N ARG A 189 -1.87 -8.39 -12.40
CA ARG A 189 -2.05 -7.38 -13.44
C ARG A 189 -0.77 -7.13 -14.24
N LYS A 190 0.40 -7.07 -13.57
CA LYS A 190 1.69 -6.91 -14.26
C LYS A 190 1.99 -8.11 -15.16
N GLN A 191 1.75 -9.33 -14.67
CA GLN A 191 1.97 -10.55 -15.44
C GLN A 191 1.00 -10.62 -16.63
N MET A 192 -0.29 -10.38 -16.42
CA MET A 192 -1.30 -10.35 -17.48
C MET A 192 -1.00 -9.26 -18.52
N GLY A 193 -0.50 -8.11 -18.08
CA GLY A 193 -0.13 -6.99 -18.96
C GLY A 193 0.86 -7.39 -20.05
N VAL A 194 1.83 -8.24 -19.74
CA VAL A 194 2.79 -8.75 -20.75
C VAL A 194 2.08 -9.55 -21.84
N TYR A 195 1.17 -10.45 -21.47
CA TYR A 195 0.40 -11.23 -22.46
C TYR A 195 -0.51 -10.34 -23.32
N VAL A 196 -1.14 -9.34 -22.72
CA VAL A 196 -1.95 -8.34 -23.43
C VAL A 196 -1.12 -7.56 -24.44
N LEU A 197 0.07 -7.10 -24.06
CA LEU A 197 0.96 -6.37 -24.96
C LEU A 197 1.43 -7.24 -26.14
N LEU A 198 1.78 -8.50 -25.88
CA LEU A 198 2.15 -9.47 -26.94
C LEU A 198 0.98 -9.71 -27.91
N PHE A 199 -0.23 -9.91 -27.38
CA PHE A 199 -1.42 -10.07 -28.20
C PHE A 199 -1.70 -8.84 -29.07
N LEU A 200 -1.63 -7.63 -28.49
CA LEU A 200 -1.85 -6.39 -29.22
C LEU A 200 -0.81 -6.17 -30.31
N LEU A 201 0.45 -6.53 -30.06
CA LEU A 201 1.52 -6.44 -31.06
C LEU A 201 1.23 -7.35 -32.25
N LEU A 202 0.86 -8.61 -31.98
CA LEU A 202 0.49 -9.58 -33.03
C LEU A 202 -0.74 -9.10 -33.80
N PHE A 203 -1.80 -8.70 -33.10
CA PHE A 203 -3.05 -8.20 -33.71
C PHE A 203 -2.79 -6.97 -34.59
N THR A 204 -2.02 -6.01 -34.10
CA THR A 204 -1.66 -4.81 -34.85
C THR A 204 -0.87 -5.15 -36.12
N SER A 205 0.02 -6.13 -36.04
CA SER A 205 0.79 -6.60 -37.20
C SER A 205 -0.13 -7.16 -38.30
N PHE A 206 -1.07 -8.03 -37.94
CA PHE A 206 -2.07 -8.54 -38.91
C PHE A 206 -2.98 -7.44 -39.44
N ALA A 207 -3.47 -6.56 -38.60
CA ALA A 207 -4.29 -5.42 -39.02
C ALA A 207 -3.52 -4.51 -40.00
N PHE A 208 -2.23 -4.29 -39.76
CA PHE A 208 -1.37 -3.52 -40.66
C PHE A 208 -1.18 -4.21 -42.01
N LEU A 209 -0.96 -5.53 -42.02
CA LEU A 209 -0.87 -6.29 -43.29
C LEU A 209 -2.17 -6.22 -44.08
N LEU A 210 -3.30 -6.39 -43.42
CA LEU A 210 -4.63 -6.25 -44.05
C LEU A 210 -4.83 -4.83 -44.58
N TYR A 211 -4.54 -3.81 -43.82
CA TYR A 211 -4.58 -2.41 -44.28
C TYR A 211 -3.75 -2.20 -45.55
N ARG A 212 -2.52 -2.76 -45.58
CA ARG A 212 -1.66 -2.66 -46.77
C ARG A 212 -2.31 -3.32 -48.00
N GLU A 213 -2.98 -4.44 -47.83
CA GLU A 213 -3.63 -5.14 -48.93
C GLU A 213 -4.82 -4.33 -49.50
N TYR A 214 -5.73 -3.87 -48.66
CA TYR A 214 -6.81 -2.97 -49.06
C TYR A 214 -6.33 -1.69 -49.76
N LYS A 215 -5.24 -1.13 -49.30
CA LYS A 215 -4.67 0.08 -49.92
C LYS A 215 -4.14 -0.18 -51.34
N LYS A 216 -3.73 -1.39 -51.66
CA LYS A 216 -3.32 -1.75 -53.04
C LYS A 216 -4.51 -1.84 -53.98
N GLU A 217 -5.64 -2.37 -53.49
CA GLU A 217 -6.86 -2.50 -54.33
C GLU A 217 -7.56 -1.17 -54.59
N LEU A 218 -7.35 -0.15 -53.75
CA LEU A 218 -7.91 1.18 -53.91
C LEU A 218 -7.09 2.13 -54.82
N LYS A 219 -5.95 1.64 -55.31
CA LYS A 219 -5.11 2.36 -56.30
C LYS A 219 -5.30 1.77 -57.70
#